data_7731720e66b9cf8e40b78ddc60429e6f
#
_entry.id   7731720e66b9cf8e40b78ddc60429e6f
#
_cell.length_a   1.000
_cell.length_b   1.000
_cell.length_c   1.000
_cell.angle_alpha   90.00
_cell.angle_beta   90.00
_cell.angle_gamma   90.00
#
_symmetry.space_group_name_H-M   'P 1'
#
loop_
_entity.id
_entity.type
_entity.pdbx_description
1 polymer ?
#
loop_
_entity_poly.entity_id
_entity_poly.type
_entity_poly.pdbx_seq_one_letter_code
_entity_poly.pdbx_strand_id
1 'polypeptide(L)'
;MAVHLTRIYTKAGDAGMTRLSNNEQVPKTDPRIAAYADVDECNAAIGVALALGNLDEELRGVLGSVQNDLFDVGADLSTPVEPEPKYPPLRVTEEYVERLESWCDEYNARLSKLDSFILPGGTAGAALLHVARTVARRAERAAWALVSHDPERTSTLPAKYLNRLSDLLFILSRTANPAGDVLWVPGGKR
;
A
#
# COMPACT_ATOMS: atom_id res chain seq x y z
N MET A 1 -12.28 -12.48 15.18
CA MET A 1 -11.68 -12.42 16.55
C MET A 1 -11.74 -10.97 17.01
N ALA A 2 -12.26 -10.68 18.22
CA ALA A 2 -12.29 -9.29 18.71
C ALA A 2 -10.89 -8.92 19.23
N VAL A 3 -10.32 -7.84 18.71
CA VAL A 3 -9.03 -7.29 19.20
C VAL A 3 -9.34 -6.35 20.36
N HIS A 4 -8.81 -6.63 21.55
CA HIS A 4 -8.94 -5.77 22.73
C HIS A 4 -7.59 -5.10 23.03
N LEU A 5 -7.49 -3.81 22.75
CA LEU A 5 -6.29 -3.00 23.02
C LEU A 5 -6.52 -2.20 24.32
N THR A 6 -6.11 -2.76 25.46
CA THR A 6 -6.28 -2.12 26.77
C THR A 6 -5.10 -1.23 27.17
N ARG A 7 -3.90 -1.54 26.65
CA ARG A 7 -2.67 -0.78 26.90
C ARG A 7 -1.83 -0.73 25.63
N ILE A 8 -1.51 0.46 25.17
CA ILE A 8 -0.83 0.66 23.89
C ILE A 8 0.67 0.40 23.97
N TYR A 9 1.35 0.86 25.02
CA TYR A 9 2.79 0.62 25.19
C TYR A 9 3.04 -0.53 26.16
N THR A 10 3.96 -1.42 25.81
CA THR A 10 4.35 -2.59 26.63
C THR A 10 5.79 -2.52 27.13
N LYS A 11 6.59 -1.61 26.61
CA LYS A 11 8.05 -1.46 26.84
C LYS A 11 8.89 -2.68 26.39
N ALA A 12 8.27 -3.72 25.84
CA ALA A 12 8.96 -4.94 25.42
C ALA A 12 9.96 -4.69 24.25
N GLY A 13 9.74 -3.61 23.50
CA GLY A 13 10.57 -3.27 22.34
C GLY A 13 11.66 -2.20 22.60
N ASP A 14 11.87 -1.76 23.83
CA ASP A 14 12.76 -0.63 24.13
C ASP A 14 14.25 -0.97 23.91
N ALA A 15 14.58 -2.27 23.87
CA ALA A 15 15.93 -2.77 23.55
C ALA A 15 16.16 -3.00 22.04
N GLY A 16 15.31 -2.48 21.15
CA GLY A 16 15.44 -2.61 19.70
C GLY A 16 15.02 -3.97 19.13
N MET A 17 14.38 -4.81 19.93
CA MET A 17 13.84 -6.10 19.51
C MET A 17 12.31 -6.04 19.40
N THR A 18 11.71 -6.90 18.56
CA THR A 18 10.27 -7.08 18.45
C THR A 18 9.92 -8.53 18.17
N ARG A 19 8.63 -8.87 18.10
CA ARG A 19 8.15 -10.21 17.75
C ARG A 19 7.31 -10.16 16.49
N LEU A 20 7.51 -11.16 15.64
CA LEU A 20 6.65 -11.44 14.50
C LEU A 20 5.33 -12.11 14.94
N SER A 21 4.40 -12.29 14.03
CA SER A 21 3.09 -12.93 14.29
C SER A 21 3.21 -14.36 14.81
N ASN A 22 4.27 -15.08 14.44
CA ASN A 22 4.59 -16.43 14.93
C ASN A 22 5.37 -16.45 16.25
N ASN A 23 5.54 -15.28 16.93
CA ASN A 23 6.35 -15.06 18.13
C ASN A 23 7.87 -15.17 17.96
N GLU A 24 8.40 -15.33 16.75
CA GLU A 24 9.81 -15.22 16.47
C GLU A 24 10.33 -13.84 16.86
N GLN A 25 11.44 -13.77 17.59
CA GLN A 25 12.03 -12.51 18.02
C GLN A 25 13.06 -12.04 17.01
N VAL A 26 12.89 -10.82 16.49
CA VAL A 26 13.75 -10.20 15.48
C VAL A 26 14.14 -8.79 15.90
N PRO A 27 15.26 -8.24 15.37
CA PRO A 27 15.57 -6.82 15.55
C PRO A 27 14.54 -5.95 14.82
N LYS A 28 14.25 -4.75 15.33
CA LYS A 28 13.36 -3.78 14.66
C LYS A 28 13.89 -3.32 13.30
N THR A 29 15.15 -3.59 12.98
CA THR A 29 15.78 -3.31 11.69
C THR A 29 15.68 -4.47 10.69
N ASP A 30 14.98 -5.55 11.04
CA ASP A 30 14.75 -6.68 10.17
C ASP A 30 13.99 -6.24 8.89
N PRO A 31 14.36 -6.75 7.69
CA PRO A 31 13.66 -6.44 6.45
C PRO A 31 12.15 -6.71 6.49
N ARG A 32 11.70 -7.70 7.27
CA ARG A 32 10.28 -8.03 7.44
C ARG A 32 9.55 -6.92 8.20
N ILE A 33 10.19 -6.37 9.24
CA ILE A 33 9.66 -5.23 9.97
C ILE A 33 9.56 -4.00 9.05
N ALA A 34 10.61 -3.72 8.27
CA ALA A 34 10.61 -2.60 7.32
C ALA A 34 9.48 -2.73 6.29
N ALA A 35 9.26 -3.93 5.74
CA ALA A 35 8.23 -4.16 4.73
C ALA A 35 6.82 -3.85 5.24
N TYR A 36 6.39 -4.40 6.37
CA TYR A 36 5.04 -4.11 6.86
C TYR A 36 4.90 -2.70 7.49
N ALA A 37 5.99 -2.10 7.99
CA ALA A 37 5.96 -0.72 8.46
C ALA A 37 5.75 0.27 7.29
N ASP A 38 6.37 0.04 6.13
CA ASP A 38 6.13 0.85 4.93
C ASP A 38 4.70 0.67 4.39
N VAL A 39 4.10 -0.53 4.56
CA VAL A 39 2.68 -0.77 4.26
C VAL A 39 1.77 0.05 5.18
N ASP A 40 2.06 0.09 6.48
CA ASP A 40 1.31 0.90 7.45
C ASP A 40 1.42 2.40 7.12
N GLU A 41 2.60 2.88 6.73
CA GLU A 41 2.77 4.26 6.25
C GLU A 41 1.94 4.54 4.98
N CYS A 42 1.88 3.58 4.05
CA CYS A 42 1.02 3.69 2.86
C CYS A 42 -0.46 3.83 3.25
N ASN A 43 -0.91 3.01 4.20
CA ASN A 43 -2.27 3.07 4.73
C ASN A 43 -2.57 4.42 5.37
N ALA A 44 -1.65 4.93 6.18
CA ALA A 44 -1.77 6.26 6.80
C ALA A 44 -1.81 7.38 5.74
N ALA A 45 -1.00 7.31 4.68
CA ALA A 45 -1.03 8.28 3.59
C ALA A 45 -2.38 8.30 2.84
N ILE A 46 -2.99 7.13 2.63
CA ILE A 46 -4.36 7.03 2.09
C ILE A 46 -5.35 7.66 3.07
N GLY A 47 -5.21 7.41 4.37
CA GLY A 47 -6.03 8.04 5.40
C GLY A 47 -5.98 9.57 5.36
N VAL A 48 -4.80 10.15 5.12
CA VAL A 48 -4.64 11.61 4.93
C VAL A 48 -5.38 12.08 3.68
N ALA A 49 -5.31 11.34 2.57
CA ALA A 49 -6.05 11.68 1.35
C ALA A 49 -7.57 11.63 1.57
N LEU A 50 -8.07 10.64 2.29
CA LEU A 50 -9.47 10.51 2.66
C LEU A 50 -9.96 11.66 3.57
N ALA A 51 -9.13 12.10 4.51
CA ALA A 51 -9.48 13.13 5.48
C ALA A 51 -9.44 14.54 4.89
N LEU A 52 -8.46 14.84 4.03
CA LEU A 52 -8.15 16.20 3.58
C LEU A 52 -8.35 16.42 2.08
N GLY A 53 -8.54 15.35 1.29
CA GLY A 53 -8.53 15.39 -0.17
C GLY A 53 -9.86 15.87 -0.79
N ASN A 54 -10.93 16.02 -0.01
CA ASN A 54 -12.27 16.33 -0.52
C ASN A 54 -12.69 15.41 -1.67
N LEU A 55 -12.43 14.10 -1.51
CA LEU A 55 -12.74 13.06 -2.48
C LEU A 55 -14.25 12.76 -2.45
N ASP A 56 -14.82 12.39 -3.61
CA ASP A 56 -16.20 11.93 -3.70
C ASP A 56 -16.41 10.56 -3.02
N GLU A 57 -17.68 10.18 -2.83
CA GLU A 57 -18.04 8.94 -2.12
C GLU A 57 -17.59 7.68 -2.86
N GLU A 58 -17.51 7.70 -4.19
CA GLU A 58 -17.06 6.57 -4.99
C GLU A 58 -15.57 6.29 -4.72
N LEU A 59 -14.72 7.29 -4.81
CA LEU A 59 -13.29 7.21 -4.50
C LEU A 59 -13.05 6.84 -3.03
N ARG A 60 -13.85 7.40 -2.12
CA ARG A 60 -13.78 7.08 -0.68
C ARG A 60 -14.09 5.61 -0.41
N GLY A 61 -15.08 5.04 -1.10
CA GLY A 61 -15.44 3.62 -0.99
C GLY A 61 -14.31 2.69 -1.42
N VAL A 62 -13.70 2.95 -2.57
CA VAL A 62 -12.54 2.19 -3.07
C VAL A 62 -11.36 2.30 -2.11
N LEU A 63 -10.98 3.51 -1.71
CA LEU A 63 -9.85 3.73 -0.82
C LEU A 63 -10.07 3.15 0.58
N GLY A 64 -11.30 3.15 1.10
CA GLY A 64 -11.65 2.48 2.35
C GLY A 64 -11.49 0.97 2.27
N SER A 65 -11.82 0.35 1.13
CA SER A 65 -11.54 -1.06 0.88
C SER A 65 -10.05 -1.34 0.81
N VAL A 66 -9.28 -0.50 0.11
CA VAL A 66 -7.82 -0.60 0.04
C VAL A 66 -7.17 -0.48 1.43
N GLN A 67 -7.68 0.38 2.32
CA GLN A 67 -7.15 0.48 3.69
C GLN A 67 -7.32 -0.82 4.48
N ASN A 68 -8.44 -1.53 4.32
CA ASN A 68 -8.62 -2.84 4.92
C ASN A 68 -7.67 -3.87 4.31
N ASP A 69 -7.54 -3.89 2.99
CA ASP A 69 -6.59 -4.79 2.31
C ASP A 69 -5.14 -4.56 2.78
N LEU A 70 -4.73 -3.32 3.03
CA LEU A 70 -3.38 -3.01 3.50
C LEU A 70 -3.11 -3.56 4.91
N PHE A 71 -4.13 -3.70 5.78
CA PHE A 71 -3.97 -4.45 7.02
C PHE A 71 -3.70 -5.92 6.76
N ASP A 72 -4.40 -6.53 5.78
CA ASP A 72 -4.20 -7.92 5.39
C ASP A 72 -2.82 -8.14 4.75
N VAL A 73 -2.37 -7.20 3.90
CA VAL A 73 -1.01 -7.18 3.32
C VAL A 73 0.05 -7.09 4.41
N GLY A 74 -0.13 -6.21 5.39
CA GLY A 74 0.77 -6.11 6.55
C GLY A 74 0.78 -7.37 7.40
N ALA A 75 -0.38 -8.00 7.63
CA ALA A 75 -0.49 -9.26 8.35
C ALA A 75 0.23 -10.40 7.62
N ASP A 76 0.09 -10.50 6.29
CA ASP A 76 0.79 -11.50 5.48
C ASP A 76 2.31 -11.31 5.55
N LEU A 77 2.81 -10.10 5.33
CA LEU A 77 4.24 -9.78 5.40
C LEU A 77 4.82 -10.03 6.79
N SER A 78 4.05 -9.79 7.86
CA SER A 78 4.50 -10.02 9.25
C SER A 78 4.53 -11.48 9.65
N THR A 79 3.93 -12.38 8.83
CA THR A 79 3.77 -13.80 9.15
C THR A 79 4.60 -14.65 8.18
N PRO A 80 5.77 -15.15 8.60
CA PRO A 80 6.56 -16.05 7.76
C PRO A 80 5.75 -17.26 7.26
N VAL A 81 6.01 -17.70 6.04
CA VAL A 81 5.42 -18.94 5.53
C VAL A 81 6.05 -20.12 6.27
N GLU A 82 5.22 -21.01 6.79
CA GLU A 82 5.62 -22.22 7.49
C GLU A 82 4.94 -23.45 6.84
N PRO A 83 5.60 -24.59 6.72
CA PRO A 83 5.00 -25.80 6.13
C PRO A 83 3.77 -26.30 6.91
N GLU A 84 3.82 -26.21 8.23
CA GLU A 84 2.77 -26.68 9.14
C GLU A 84 2.44 -25.58 10.17
N PRO A 85 1.71 -24.53 9.77
CA PRO A 85 1.35 -23.47 10.70
C PRO A 85 0.36 -23.98 11.74
N LYS A 86 0.55 -23.62 13.00
CA LYS A 86 -0.33 -23.99 14.10
C LYS A 86 -1.80 -23.56 13.87
N TYR A 87 -1.99 -22.44 13.21
CA TYR A 87 -3.29 -21.89 12.79
C TYR A 87 -3.16 -21.37 11.35
N PRO A 88 -4.19 -21.50 10.50
CA PRO A 88 -4.15 -20.97 9.15
C PRO A 88 -3.97 -19.45 9.21
N PRO A 89 -2.85 -18.93 8.67
CA PRO A 89 -2.60 -17.49 8.66
C PRO A 89 -3.48 -16.79 7.64
N LEU A 90 -3.75 -15.50 7.88
CA LEU A 90 -4.30 -14.62 6.86
C LEU A 90 -3.24 -14.43 5.77
N ARG A 91 -3.65 -14.61 4.50
CA ARG A 91 -2.79 -14.44 3.32
C ARG A 91 -3.48 -13.62 2.25
N VAL A 92 -2.71 -12.79 1.58
CA VAL A 92 -3.15 -12.13 0.34
C VAL A 92 -3.30 -13.20 -0.75
N THR A 93 -4.42 -13.16 -1.48
CA THR A 93 -4.70 -14.05 -2.60
C THR A 93 -4.67 -13.29 -3.93
N GLU A 94 -4.70 -14.00 -5.07
CA GLU A 94 -4.79 -13.35 -6.39
C GLU A 94 -6.05 -12.48 -6.50
N GLU A 95 -7.15 -12.82 -5.83
CA GLU A 95 -8.40 -12.05 -5.85
C GLU A 95 -8.23 -10.60 -5.38
N TYR A 96 -7.29 -10.33 -4.45
CA TYR A 96 -6.95 -8.97 -4.03
C TYR A 96 -6.35 -8.17 -5.19
N VAL A 97 -5.48 -8.81 -5.97
CA VAL A 97 -4.83 -8.20 -7.12
C VAL A 97 -5.82 -7.97 -8.25
N GLU A 98 -6.63 -8.98 -8.59
CA GLU A 98 -7.67 -8.93 -9.62
C GLU A 98 -8.70 -7.82 -9.32
N ARG A 99 -9.06 -7.61 -8.05
CA ARG A 99 -9.93 -6.50 -7.65
C ARG A 99 -9.30 -5.14 -7.94
N LEU A 100 -8.01 -4.95 -7.66
CA LEU A 100 -7.30 -3.71 -8.00
C LEU A 100 -7.24 -3.50 -9.52
N GLU A 101 -6.99 -4.56 -10.30
CA GLU A 101 -6.96 -4.53 -11.75
C GLU A 101 -8.34 -4.14 -12.32
N SER A 102 -9.40 -4.70 -11.79
CA SER A 102 -10.77 -4.35 -12.17
C SER A 102 -11.07 -2.85 -11.93
N TRP A 103 -10.67 -2.30 -10.79
CA TRP A 103 -10.80 -0.86 -10.54
C TRP A 103 -9.90 -0.03 -11.45
N CYS A 104 -8.67 -0.48 -11.71
CA CYS A 104 -7.81 0.20 -12.68
C CYS A 104 -8.48 0.32 -14.06
N ASP A 105 -9.03 -0.77 -14.56
CA ASP A 105 -9.71 -0.79 -15.87
C ASP A 105 -10.95 0.09 -15.88
N GLU A 106 -11.78 -0.01 -14.84
CA GLU A 106 -13.01 0.77 -14.71
C GLU A 106 -12.74 2.28 -14.71
N TYR A 107 -11.83 2.75 -13.84
CA TYR A 107 -11.55 4.17 -13.72
C TYR A 107 -10.74 4.72 -14.90
N ASN A 108 -9.80 3.94 -15.41
CA ASN A 108 -8.99 4.34 -16.56
C ASN A 108 -9.83 4.50 -17.84
N ALA A 109 -10.90 3.71 -18.02
CA ALA A 109 -11.82 3.85 -19.14
C ALA A 109 -12.53 5.21 -19.20
N ARG A 110 -12.62 5.91 -18.07
CA ARG A 110 -13.26 7.24 -17.94
C ARG A 110 -12.29 8.40 -18.20
N LEU A 111 -10.98 8.09 -18.34
CA LEU A 111 -9.92 9.10 -18.47
C LEU A 111 -9.46 9.28 -19.92
N SER A 112 -9.04 10.50 -20.27
CA SER A 112 -8.38 10.77 -21.54
C SER A 112 -7.02 10.08 -21.63
N LYS A 113 -6.60 9.71 -22.84
CA LYS A 113 -5.25 9.19 -23.09
C LYS A 113 -4.18 10.22 -22.71
N LEU A 114 -3.05 9.75 -22.21
CA LEU A 114 -1.90 10.56 -21.91
C LEU A 114 -0.87 10.45 -23.04
N ASP A 115 -0.41 11.58 -23.53
CA ASP A 115 0.68 11.68 -24.53
C ASP A 115 2.01 12.08 -23.90
N SER A 116 2.04 12.31 -22.59
CA SER A 116 3.23 12.70 -21.81
C SER A 116 3.10 12.22 -20.36
N PHE A 117 4.21 12.32 -19.60
CA PHE A 117 4.13 12.26 -18.13
C PHE A 117 3.38 13.46 -17.59
N ILE A 118 2.79 13.30 -16.42
CA ILE A 118 2.11 14.37 -15.70
C ILE A 118 2.92 14.79 -14.47
N LEU A 119 2.80 16.04 -14.10
CA LEU A 119 3.38 16.54 -12.84
C LEU A 119 2.46 16.15 -11.69
N PRO A 120 2.98 15.54 -10.61
CA PRO A 120 2.19 15.25 -9.41
C PRO A 120 1.63 16.55 -8.81
N GLY A 121 0.30 16.67 -8.73
CA GLY A 121 -0.37 17.89 -8.27
C GLY A 121 -1.85 17.89 -8.63
N GLY A 122 -2.43 19.07 -8.83
CA GLY A 122 -3.85 19.25 -9.13
C GLY A 122 -4.66 19.63 -7.91
N THR A 123 -5.85 19.04 -7.74
CA THR A 123 -6.66 19.22 -6.53
C THR A 123 -5.93 18.69 -5.28
N ALA A 124 -6.39 19.06 -4.08
CA ALA A 124 -5.84 18.51 -2.84
C ALA A 124 -5.91 16.96 -2.82
N GLY A 125 -7.04 16.39 -3.28
CA GLY A 125 -7.20 14.94 -3.40
C GLY A 125 -6.20 14.32 -4.35
N ALA A 126 -6.05 14.88 -5.56
CA ALA A 126 -5.09 14.41 -6.55
C ALA A 126 -3.65 14.44 -6.00
N ALA A 127 -3.25 15.56 -5.42
CA ALA A 127 -1.89 15.74 -4.87
C ALA A 127 -1.60 14.72 -3.74
N LEU A 128 -2.55 14.51 -2.83
CA LEU A 128 -2.42 13.55 -1.73
C LEU A 128 -2.40 12.09 -2.21
N LEU A 129 -3.18 11.75 -3.25
CA LEU A 129 -3.12 10.43 -3.89
C LEU A 129 -1.80 10.20 -4.60
N HIS A 130 -1.18 11.22 -5.18
CA HIS A 130 0.18 11.11 -5.72
C HIS A 130 1.22 10.86 -4.60
N VAL A 131 1.06 11.44 -3.41
CA VAL A 131 1.91 11.12 -2.25
C VAL A 131 1.71 9.66 -1.86
N ALA A 132 0.46 9.21 -1.65
CA ALA A 132 0.15 7.82 -1.31
C ALA A 132 0.72 6.83 -2.34
N ARG A 133 0.63 7.16 -3.64
CA ARG A 133 1.23 6.37 -4.73
C ARG A 133 2.75 6.20 -4.56
N THR A 134 3.46 7.24 -4.22
CA THR A 134 4.92 7.15 -4.04
C THR A 134 5.30 6.38 -2.78
N VAL A 135 4.47 6.46 -1.73
CA VAL A 135 4.62 5.63 -0.51
C VAL A 135 4.33 4.16 -0.83
N ALA A 136 3.26 3.85 -1.58
CA ALA A 136 2.98 2.48 -2.05
C ALA A 136 4.17 1.87 -2.82
N ARG A 137 4.81 2.65 -3.69
CA ARG A 137 6.02 2.21 -4.42
C ARG A 137 7.24 1.99 -3.50
N ARG A 138 7.35 2.70 -2.40
CA ARG A 138 8.37 2.43 -1.38
C ARG A 138 8.07 1.12 -0.65
N ALA A 139 6.82 0.92 -0.21
CA ALA A 139 6.37 -0.32 0.41
C ALA A 139 6.56 -1.53 -0.52
N GLU A 140 6.25 -1.41 -1.80
CA GLU A 140 6.52 -2.43 -2.82
C GLU A 140 8.01 -2.82 -2.86
N ARG A 141 8.90 -1.84 -2.89
CA ARG A 141 10.35 -2.09 -2.90
C ARG A 141 10.82 -2.78 -1.62
N ALA A 142 10.28 -2.41 -0.46
CA ALA A 142 10.58 -3.07 0.81
C ALA A 142 10.07 -4.51 0.83
N ALA A 143 8.87 -4.77 0.28
CA ALA A 143 8.33 -6.11 0.14
C ALA A 143 9.20 -6.98 -0.79
N TRP A 144 9.67 -6.46 -1.93
CA TRP A 144 10.60 -7.17 -2.81
C TRP A 144 11.97 -7.40 -2.18
N ALA A 145 12.46 -6.46 -1.35
CA ALA A 145 13.70 -6.65 -0.59
C ALA A 145 13.55 -7.80 0.41
N LEU A 146 12.38 -7.89 1.08
CA LEU A 146 12.06 -9.01 1.97
C LEU A 146 11.98 -10.34 1.20
N VAL A 147 11.28 -10.38 0.06
CA VAL A 147 11.23 -11.60 -0.80
C VAL A 147 12.63 -12.05 -1.20
N SER A 148 13.52 -11.11 -1.53
CA SER A 148 14.91 -11.43 -1.89
C SER A 148 15.75 -11.90 -0.69
N HIS A 149 15.43 -11.41 0.52
CA HIS A 149 16.13 -11.77 1.75
C HIS A 149 15.70 -13.13 2.30
N ASP A 150 14.40 -13.43 2.26
CA ASP A 150 13.79 -14.65 2.83
C ASP A 150 12.76 -15.25 1.84
N PRO A 151 13.23 -15.77 0.67
CA PRO A 151 12.35 -16.18 -0.42
C PRO A 151 11.47 -17.39 -0.09
N GLU A 152 11.95 -18.30 0.75
CA GLU A 152 11.22 -19.52 1.11
C GLU A 152 10.08 -19.25 2.11
N ARG A 153 10.20 -18.15 2.87
CA ARG A 153 9.25 -17.80 3.93
C ARG A 153 8.44 -16.54 3.63
N THR A 154 8.44 -16.10 2.36
CA THR A 154 7.74 -14.85 1.98
C THR A 154 6.95 -15.05 0.69
N SER A 155 5.64 -14.77 0.74
CA SER A 155 4.79 -14.72 -0.46
C SER A 155 5.15 -13.50 -1.32
N THR A 156 5.08 -13.65 -2.65
CA THR A 156 5.25 -12.55 -3.60
C THR A 156 3.96 -11.74 -3.81
N LEU A 157 2.81 -12.25 -3.38
CA LEU A 157 1.51 -11.63 -3.60
C LEU A 157 1.37 -10.25 -2.93
N PRO A 158 1.87 -10.01 -1.69
CA PRO A 158 1.90 -8.68 -1.10
C PRO A 158 2.64 -7.65 -1.97
N ALA A 159 3.80 -8.01 -2.53
CA ALA A 159 4.55 -7.12 -3.40
C ALA A 159 3.82 -6.86 -4.73
N LYS A 160 3.18 -7.89 -5.32
CA LYS A 160 2.35 -7.76 -6.52
C LYS A 160 1.14 -6.86 -6.27
N TYR A 161 0.48 -7.01 -5.11
CA TYR A 161 -0.62 -6.13 -4.69
C TYR A 161 -0.17 -4.67 -4.62
N LEU A 162 0.95 -4.38 -3.94
CA LEU A 162 1.48 -3.02 -3.77
C LEU A 162 1.87 -2.39 -5.12
N ASN A 163 2.42 -3.17 -6.05
CA ASN A 163 2.67 -2.71 -7.41
C ASN A 163 1.38 -2.25 -8.08
N ARG A 164 0.35 -3.09 -8.08
CA ARG A 164 -0.94 -2.79 -8.69
C ARG A 164 -1.68 -1.64 -7.98
N LEU A 165 -1.55 -1.55 -6.64
CA LEU A 165 -2.07 -0.42 -5.87
C LEU A 165 -1.44 0.90 -6.32
N SER A 166 -0.15 0.93 -6.64
CA SER A 166 0.50 2.15 -7.13
C SER A 166 -0.10 2.62 -8.46
N ASP A 167 -0.51 1.68 -9.34
CA ASP A 167 -1.17 2.00 -10.60
C ASP A 167 -2.60 2.54 -10.36
N LEU A 168 -3.35 1.89 -9.48
CA LEU A 168 -4.67 2.38 -9.08
C LEU A 168 -4.61 3.80 -8.50
N LEU A 169 -3.69 4.06 -7.57
CA LEU A 169 -3.54 5.40 -6.97
C LEU A 169 -3.17 6.47 -8.01
N PHE A 170 -2.41 6.13 -9.05
CA PHE A 170 -2.17 7.02 -10.18
C PHE A 170 -3.46 7.33 -10.94
N ILE A 171 -4.26 6.32 -11.27
CA ILE A 171 -5.53 6.48 -11.97
C ILE A 171 -6.51 7.31 -11.14
N LEU A 172 -6.66 6.98 -9.84
CA LEU A 172 -7.55 7.70 -8.95
C LEU A 172 -7.10 9.15 -8.71
N SER A 173 -5.79 9.44 -8.74
CA SER A 173 -5.30 10.83 -8.65
C SER A 173 -5.77 11.67 -9.85
N ARG A 174 -5.80 11.09 -11.05
CA ARG A 174 -6.32 11.73 -12.24
C ARG A 174 -7.85 11.89 -12.19
N THR A 175 -8.54 10.87 -11.71
CA THR A 175 -9.99 10.92 -11.49
C THR A 175 -10.38 12.05 -10.52
N ALA A 176 -9.59 12.24 -9.47
CA ALA A 176 -9.78 13.32 -8.48
C ALA A 176 -9.38 14.71 -9.01
N ASN A 177 -8.92 14.82 -10.27
CA ASN A 177 -8.46 16.07 -10.89
C ASN A 177 -9.27 16.44 -12.16
N PRO A 178 -10.56 16.78 -12.04
CA PRO A 178 -11.45 16.99 -13.19
C PRO A 178 -11.03 18.17 -14.06
N ALA A 179 -10.22 19.11 -13.57
CA ALA A 179 -9.67 20.21 -14.37
C ALA A 179 -8.56 19.75 -15.36
N GLY A 180 -8.15 18.49 -15.28
CA GLY A 180 -7.11 17.89 -16.13
C GLY A 180 -5.71 17.94 -15.53
N ASP A 181 -4.83 17.16 -16.14
CA ASP A 181 -3.47 16.96 -15.66
C ASP A 181 -2.52 18.03 -16.24
N VAL A 182 -1.54 18.45 -15.45
CA VAL A 182 -0.42 19.29 -15.93
C VAL A 182 0.65 18.40 -16.54
N LEU A 183 0.86 18.54 -17.84
CA LEU A 183 1.82 17.70 -18.55
C LEU A 183 3.26 18.13 -18.27
N TRP A 184 4.14 17.13 -18.17
CA TRP A 184 5.57 17.37 -18.08
C TRP A 184 6.12 17.94 -19.40
N VAL A 185 6.91 19.00 -19.30
CA VAL A 185 7.65 19.60 -20.42
C VAL A 185 9.13 19.25 -20.28
N PRO A 186 9.73 18.53 -21.24
CA PRO A 186 11.15 18.20 -21.23
C PRO A 186 12.06 19.45 -21.16
N GLY A 187 13.23 19.32 -20.47
CA GLY A 187 14.15 20.43 -20.23
C GLY A 187 14.59 21.18 -21.48
N GLY A 188 14.73 20.49 -22.60
CA GLY A 188 15.11 21.12 -23.90
C GLY A 188 13.94 21.85 -24.61
N LYS A 189 12.73 21.87 -24.04
CA LYS A 189 11.53 22.52 -24.57
C LYS A 189 10.92 23.56 -23.63
N ARG A 190 11.61 23.90 -22.54
CA ARG A 190 11.23 24.91 -21.54
C ARG A 190 11.83 26.26 -21.91
#